data_83e5ee88c3d83431e9eeec6aab3df9a3
#
_entry.id   83e5ee88c3d83431e9eeec6aab3df9a3
#
_cell.length_a   1.000
_cell.length_b   1.000
_cell.length_c   1.000
_cell.angle_alpha   90.00
_cell.angle_beta   90.00
_cell.angle_gamma   90.00
#
_symmetry.space_group_name_H-M   'P 1'
#
loop_
_entity.id
_entity.type
_entity.pdbx_description
1 polymer ?
#
loop_
_entity_poly.entity_id
_entity_poly.type
_entity_poly.pdbx_seq_one_letter_code
_entity_poly.pdbx_strand_id
1 'polypeptide(L)'
;MKLSVKDLINVGLFSVIYFIMFTIAGILGYIPVCVVILPLIAGVLGGIPFVLFVIKEQKFGAVTLMGLITGLLTFLVGQTWMSILFGLVFGLLGDLIMKSGDYKNWTKNVLGYSVFTLWTIGTMLPMWIMRDTFFANYKENGGTDAYINAVMELTPNYMILVVVILAIVGGFL
;
A
#
# COMPACT_ATOMS: atom_id res chain seq x y z
N MET A 1 -18.43 11.41 14.52
CA MET A 1 -17.55 12.17 15.45
C MET A 1 -16.47 12.83 14.61
N LYS A 2 -16.16 14.11 14.83
CA LYS A 2 -15.10 14.83 14.08
C LYS A 2 -13.73 14.41 14.65
N LEU A 3 -12.72 14.33 13.78
CA LEU A 3 -11.33 14.11 14.18
C LEU A 3 -10.81 15.34 14.93
N SER A 4 -10.20 15.13 16.09
CA SER A 4 -9.53 16.16 16.87
C SER A 4 -8.09 16.36 16.41
N VAL A 5 -7.44 17.43 16.85
CA VAL A 5 -6.02 17.67 16.58
C VAL A 5 -5.13 16.50 17.06
N LYS A 6 -5.46 15.91 18.22
CA LYS A 6 -4.76 14.75 18.74
C LYS A 6 -4.88 13.53 17.82
N ASP A 7 -6.08 13.30 17.27
CA ASP A 7 -6.30 12.21 16.31
C ASP A 7 -5.46 12.42 15.03
N LEU A 8 -5.39 13.66 14.52
CA LEU A 8 -4.58 14.00 13.34
C LEU A 8 -3.08 13.78 13.58
N ILE A 9 -2.58 14.09 14.76
CA ILE A 9 -1.19 13.82 15.15
C ILE A 9 -0.93 12.31 15.14
N ASN A 10 -1.84 11.52 15.71
CA ASN A 10 -1.73 10.06 15.70
C ASN A 10 -1.80 9.50 14.27
N VAL A 11 -2.72 9.98 13.43
CA VAL A 11 -2.79 9.60 12.01
C VAL A 11 -1.44 9.87 11.34
N GLY A 12 -0.87 11.06 11.49
CA GLY A 12 0.43 11.41 10.90
C GLY A 12 1.55 10.47 11.38
N LEU A 13 1.65 10.26 12.69
CA LEU A 13 2.67 9.39 13.28
C LEU A 13 2.59 7.94 12.75
N PHE A 14 1.40 7.34 12.80
CA PHE A 14 1.22 5.97 12.33
C PHE A 14 1.35 5.84 10.82
N SER A 15 1.01 6.87 10.04
CA SER A 15 1.26 6.88 8.60
C SER A 15 2.74 6.83 8.27
N VAL A 16 3.58 7.57 9.02
CA VAL A 16 5.03 7.52 8.85
C VAL A 16 5.59 6.15 9.24
N ILE A 17 5.15 5.57 10.35
CA ILE A 17 5.59 4.23 10.78
C ILE A 17 5.19 3.19 9.73
N TYR A 18 3.95 3.24 9.23
CA TYR A 18 3.47 2.35 8.18
C TYR A 18 4.29 2.50 6.90
N PHE A 19 4.57 3.75 6.49
CA PHE A 19 5.39 4.05 5.33
C PHE A 19 6.83 3.51 5.46
N ILE A 20 7.43 3.58 6.65
CA ILE A 20 8.74 2.97 6.92
C ILE A 20 8.67 1.45 6.71
N MET A 21 7.64 0.76 7.23
CA MET A 21 7.48 -0.68 7.03
C MET A 21 7.27 -1.04 5.55
N PHE A 22 6.49 -0.23 4.83
CA PHE A 22 6.35 -0.36 3.38
C PHE A 22 7.69 -0.17 2.64
N THR A 23 8.48 0.81 3.04
CA THR A 23 9.80 1.07 2.44
C THR A 23 10.77 -0.08 2.70
N ILE A 24 10.76 -0.66 3.91
CA ILE A 24 11.55 -1.85 4.24
C ILE A 24 11.16 -3.03 3.35
N ALA A 25 9.85 -3.28 3.16
CA ALA A 25 9.39 -4.27 2.20
C ALA A 25 9.88 -3.94 0.78
N GLY A 26 9.84 -2.66 0.39
CA GLY A 26 10.25 -2.17 -0.92
C GLY A 26 11.72 -2.45 -1.27
N ILE A 27 12.61 -2.56 -0.27
CA ILE A 27 14.02 -2.93 -0.48
C ILE A 27 14.13 -4.29 -1.16
N LEU A 28 13.23 -5.22 -0.86
CA LEU A 28 13.19 -6.53 -1.52
C LEU A 28 12.82 -6.44 -3.01
N GLY A 29 12.19 -5.35 -3.42
CA GLY A 29 11.88 -5.07 -4.83
C GLY A 29 13.11 -4.89 -5.74
N TYR A 30 14.31 -4.69 -5.19
CA TYR A 30 15.55 -4.71 -5.97
C TYR A 30 15.92 -6.11 -6.47
N ILE A 31 15.28 -7.15 -5.96
CA ILE A 31 15.39 -8.54 -6.43
C ILE A 31 14.19 -8.81 -7.35
N PRO A 32 14.36 -9.10 -8.65
CA PRO A 32 13.25 -9.20 -9.62
C PRO A 32 12.13 -10.14 -9.18
N VAL A 33 12.45 -11.32 -8.65
CA VAL A 33 11.46 -12.31 -8.18
C VAL A 33 10.63 -11.76 -7.01
N CYS A 34 11.22 -10.92 -6.16
CA CYS A 34 10.55 -10.37 -4.99
C CYS A 34 9.52 -9.28 -5.37
N VAL A 35 9.60 -8.69 -6.57
CA VAL A 35 8.64 -7.67 -7.02
C VAL A 35 7.21 -8.20 -6.98
N VAL A 36 6.99 -9.44 -7.40
CA VAL A 36 5.65 -10.05 -7.44
C VAL A 36 5.08 -10.29 -6.04
N ILE A 37 5.92 -10.70 -5.08
CA ILE A 37 5.49 -10.99 -3.70
C ILE A 37 5.53 -9.76 -2.78
N LEU A 38 6.02 -8.63 -3.28
CA LEU A 38 6.17 -7.39 -2.50
C LEU A 38 4.87 -6.94 -1.83
N PRO A 39 3.68 -6.94 -2.47
CA PRO A 39 2.44 -6.54 -1.82
C PRO A 39 2.05 -7.44 -0.65
N LEU A 40 2.35 -8.73 -0.72
CA LEU A 40 2.14 -9.67 0.38
C LEU A 40 3.02 -9.30 1.57
N ILE A 41 4.31 -9.09 1.34
CA ILE A 41 5.27 -8.74 2.40
C ILE A 41 4.94 -7.38 3.01
N ALA A 42 4.60 -6.40 2.16
CA ALA A 42 4.19 -5.07 2.61
C ALA A 42 2.90 -5.12 3.45
N GLY A 43 1.94 -5.98 3.06
CA GLY A 43 0.72 -6.21 3.84
C GLY A 43 1.02 -6.78 5.22
N VAL A 44 1.84 -7.82 5.30
CA VAL A 44 2.21 -8.44 6.58
C VAL A 44 2.98 -7.47 7.49
N LEU A 45 4.02 -6.81 6.97
CA LEU A 45 4.82 -5.88 7.77
C LEU A 45 4.03 -4.64 8.19
N GLY A 46 3.19 -4.11 7.30
CA GLY A 46 2.32 -2.98 7.58
C GLY A 46 1.18 -3.30 8.54
N GLY A 47 0.82 -4.59 8.70
CA GLY A 47 -0.24 -5.04 9.61
C GLY A 47 0.02 -4.65 11.05
N ILE A 48 1.26 -4.73 11.50
CA ILE A 48 1.63 -4.41 12.90
C ILE A 48 1.28 -2.96 13.25
N PRO A 49 1.83 -1.93 12.58
CA PRO A 49 1.48 -0.55 12.90
C PRO A 49 0.02 -0.22 12.58
N PHE A 50 -0.58 -0.86 11.58
CA PHE A 50 -1.97 -0.63 11.22
C PHE A 50 -2.95 -1.10 12.29
N VAL A 51 -2.75 -2.30 12.83
CA VAL A 51 -3.59 -2.82 13.92
C VAL A 51 -3.49 -1.95 15.16
N LEU A 52 -2.27 -1.55 15.54
CA LEU A 52 -2.04 -0.63 16.65
C LEU A 52 -2.73 0.73 16.43
N PHE A 53 -2.72 1.21 15.21
CA PHE A 53 -3.40 2.43 14.81
C PHE A 53 -4.92 2.30 14.97
N VAL A 54 -5.54 1.26 14.41
CA VAL A 54 -6.99 1.05 14.46
C VAL A 54 -7.49 0.86 15.90
N ILE A 55 -6.72 0.18 16.75
CA ILE A 55 -7.06 0.06 18.19
C ILE A 55 -7.09 1.43 18.86
N LYS A 56 -6.18 2.33 18.47
CA LYS A 56 -6.04 3.65 19.07
C LYS A 56 -7.04 4.67 18.50
N GLU A 57 -7.26 4.63 17.18
CA GLU A 57 -8.07 5.60 16.43
C GLU A 57 -9.33 4.94 15.84
N GLN A 58 -10.34 4.76 16.70
CA GLN A 58 -11.63 4.16 16.30
C GLN A 58 -12.60 5.22 15.74
N LYS A 59 -12.15 6.01 14.77
CA LYS A 59 -12.92 7.13 14.20
C LYS A 59 -12.89 7.09 12.67
N PHE A 60 -14.07 7.26 12.07
CA PHE A 60 -14.19 7.37 10.63
C PHE A 60 -13.37 8.56 10.08
N GLY A 61 -12.68 8.34 8.99
CA GLY A 61 -11.76 9.27 8.37
C GLY A 61 -10.30 9.06 8.76
N ALA A 62 -10.01 8.38 9.86
CA ALA A 62 -8.65 8.17 10.33
C ALA A 62 -7.86 7.23 9.39
N VAL A 63 -8.44 6.09 8.99
CA VAL A 63 -7.84 5.14 8.05
C VAL A 63 -7.76 5.75 6.64
N THR A 64 -8.79 6.51 6.23
CA THR A 64 -8.80 7.23 4.96
C THR A 64 -7.64 8.22 4.88
N LEU A 65 -7.42 9.03 5.92
CA LEU A 65 -6.30 9.97 5.99
C LEU A 65 -4.94 9.26 6.01
N MET A 66 -4.84 8.15 6.74
CA MET A 66 -3.63 7.33 6.74
C MET A 66 -3.28 6.85 5.33
N GLY A 67 -4.26 6.36 4.57
CA GLY A 67 -4.06 5.95 3.17
C GLY A 67 -3.62 7.10 2.28
N LEU A 68 -4.27 8.28 2.41
CA LEU A 68 -3.90 9.47 1.66
C LEU A 68 -2.46 9.93 1.98
N ILE A 69 -2.10 10.01 3.26
CA ILE A 69 -0.76 10.44 3.70
C ILE A 69 0.29 9.44 3.22
N THR A 70 0.05 8.14 3.36
CA THR A 70 0.98 7.10 2.89
C THR A 70 1.17 7.18 1.38
N GLY A 71 0.08 7.37 0.61
CA GLY A 71 0.14 7.58 -0.83
C GLY A 71 0.93 8.85 -1.23
N LEU A 72 0.74 9.95 -0.49
CA LEU A 72 1.51 11.18 -0.69
C LEU A 72 3.00 11.00 -0.37
N LEU A 73 3.34 10.35 0.75
CA LEU A 73 4.74 10.05 1.10
C LEU A 73 5.41 9.20 0.03
N THR A 74 4.69 8.20 -0.48
CA THR A 74 5.16 7.31 -1.54
C THR A 74 5.39 8.07 -2.85
N PHE A 75 4.50 9.00 -3.21
CA PHE A 75 4.67 9.88 -4.37
C PHE A 75 5.91 10.79 -4.21
N LEU A 76 6.11 11.37 -3.02
CA LEU A 76 7.25 12.27 -2.75
C LEU A 76 8.62 11.56 -2.85
N VAL A 77 8.67 10.25 -2.63
CA VAL A 77 9.91 9.46 -2.83
C VAL A 77 10.07 8.93 -4.26
N GLY A 78 9.29 9.47 -5.22
CA GLY A 78 9.48 9.21 -6.64
C GLY A 78 8.59 8.12 -7.24
N GLN A 79 7.59 7.64 -6.47
CA GLN A 79 6.57 6.75 -7.03
C GLN A 79 5.52 7.54 -7.83
N THR A 80 4.64 6.84 -8.53
CA THR A 80 3.63 7.48 -9.38
C THR A 80 2.52 8.15 -8.57
N TRP A 81 1.85 9.15 -9.16
CA TRP A 81 0.67 9.81 -8.59
C TRP A 81 -0.50 8.84 -8.28
N MET A 82 -0.50 7.67 -8.93
CA MET A 82 -1.50 6.63 -8.67
C MET A 82 -1.47 6.14 -7.22
N SER A 83 -0.33 6.21 -6.54
CA SER A 83 -0.23 5.88 -5.11
C SER A 83 -1.14 6.74 -4.24
N ILE A 84 -1.31 8.02 -4.59
CA ILE A 84 -2.20 8.97 -3.88
C ILE A 84 -3.66 8.56 -4.08
N LEU A 85 -4.05 8.34 -5.34
CA LEU A 85 -5.41 7.97 -5.69
C LEU A 85 -5.82 6.63 -5.04
N PHE A 86 -4.97 5.63 -5.17
CA PHE A 86 -5.21 4.31 -4.59
C PHE A 86 -5.19 4.36 -3.06
N GLY A 87 -4.28 5.14 -2.45
CA GLY A 87 -4.25 5.37 -1.02
C GLY A 87 -5.55 5.98 -0.49
N LEU A 88 -6.08 6.99 -1.18
CA LEU A 88 -7.35 7.60 -0.82
C LEU A 88 -8.54 6.64 -1.00
N VAL A 89 -8.65 5.99 -2.16
CA VAL A 89 -9.78 5.11 -2.50
C VAL A 89 -9.81 3.88 -1.57
N PHE A 90 -8.71 3.15 -1.47
CA PHE A 90 -8.66 1.95 -0.65
C PHE A 90 -8.57 2.27 0.86
N GLY A 91 -8.03 3.43 1.22
CA GLY A 91 -8.15 3.98 2.56
C GLY A 91 -9.61 4.21 2.96
N LEU A 92 -10.40 4.84 2.08
CA LEU A 92 -11.83 5.08 2.31
C LEU A 92 -12.63 3.77 2.37
N LEU A 93 -12.41 2.84 1.44
CA LEU A 93 -13.11 1.56 1.41
C LEU A 93 -12.79 0.73 2.67
N GLY A 94 -11.52 0.65 3.08
CA GLY A 94 -11.12 -0.01 4.32
C GLY A 94 -11.77 0.61 5.55
N ASP A 95 -11.78 1.95 5.62
CA ASP A 95 -12.40 2.72 6.70
C ASP A 95 -13.92 2.47 6.80
N LEU A 96 -14.63 2.42 5.67
CA LEU A 96 -16.06 2.10 5.61
C LEU A 96 -16.35 0.68 6.13
N ILE A 97 -15.52 -0.30 5.76
CA ILE A 97 -15.66 -1.68 6.23
C ILE A 97 -15.47 -1.74 7.75
N MET A 98 -14.41 -1.12 8.27
CA MET A 98 -14.12 -1.09 9.72
C MET A 98 -15.21 -0.36 10.51
N LYS A 99 -15.71 0.77 9.96
CA LYS A 99 -16.83 1.51 10.53
C LYS A 99 -18.08 0.65 10.66
N SER A 100 -18.35 -0.26 9.73
CA SER A 100 -19.49 -1.18 9.82
C SER A 100 -19.44 -2.14 11.00
N GLY A 101 -18.31 -2.25 11.68
CA GLY A 101 -18.07 -3.02 12.90
C GLY A 101 -17.66 -2.13 14.09
N ASP A 102 -17.91 -0.81 14.00
CA ASP A 102 -17.53 0.19 15.01
C ASP A 102 -16.04 0.13 15.42
N TYR A 103 -15.16 -0.32 14.51
CA TYR A 103 -13.72 -0.55 14.72
C TYR A 103 -13.38 -1.55 15.83
N LYS A 104 -14.39 -2.23 16.38
CA LYS A 104 -14.27 -3.20 17.48
C LYS A 104 -14.41 -4.65 17.01
N ASN A 105 -15.04 -4.85 15.86
CA ASN A 105 -15.20 -6.17 15.28
C ASN A 105 -13.91 -6.59 14.56
N TRP A 106 -13.22 -7.60 15.11
CA TRP A 106 -11.95 -8.09 14.58
C TRP A 106 -12.05 -8.50 13.10
N THR A 107 -13.08 -9.26 12.73
CA THR A 107 -13.27 -9.71 11.33
C THR A 107 -13.40 -8.54 10.37
N LYS A 108 -14.17 -7.49 10.77
CA LYS A 108 -14.32 -6.27 9.96
C LYS A 108 -13.02 -5.49 9.86
N ASN A 109 -12.22 -5.45 10.94
CA ASN A 109 -10.93 -4.79 10.92
C ASN A 109 -9.93 -5.51 10.01
N VAL A 110 -9.88 -6.85 10.05
CA VAL A 110 -9.03 -7.65 9.16
C VAL A 110 -9.48 -7.48 7.68
N LEU A 111 -10.77 -7.58 7.40
CA LEU A 111 -11.31 -7.37 6.05
C LEU A 111 -11.03 -5.93 5.56
N GLY A 112 -11.21 -4.93 6.40
CA GLY A 112 -10.92 -3.54 6.07
C GLY A 112 -9.43 -3.32 5.79
N TYR A 113 -8.54 -3.97 6.56
CA TYR A 113 -7.11 -3.92 6.31
C TYR A 113 -6.72 -4.63 5.01
N SER A 114 -7.30 -5.81 4.74
CA SER A 114 -7.07 -6.53 3.47
C SER A 114 -7.47 -5.70 2.24
N VAL A 115 -8.55 -4.92 2.35
CA VAL A 115 -8.93 -3.97 1.30
C VAL A 115 -8.00 -2.77 1.27
N PHE A 116 -7.60 -2.26 2.44
CA PHE A 116 -6.65 -1.16 2.53
C PHE A 116 -5.34 -1.50 1.83
N THR A 117 -4.78 -2.71 1.99
CA THR A 117 -3.50 -3.11 1.37
C THR A 117 -3.49 -3.01 -0.16
N LEU A 118 -4.66 -2.98 -0.81
CA LEU A 118 -4.77 -2.76 -2.26
C LEU A 118 -4.23 -1.40 -2.71
N TRP A 119 -3.99 -0.45 -1.78
CA TRP A 119 -3.33 0.80 -2.14
C TRP A 119 -1.95 0.57 -2.75
N THR A 120 -1.25 -0.50 -2.36
CA THR A 120 0.07 -0.88 -2.88
C THR A 120 0.05 -1.16 -4.39
N ILE A 121 -1.10 -1.59 -4.92
CA ILE A 121 -1.27 -1.80 -6.36
C ILE A 121 -1.07 -0.49 -7.13
N GLY A 122 -1.44 0.66 -6.54
CA GLY A 122 -1.21 1.97 -7.14
C GLY A 122 0.26 2.28 -7.42
N THR A 123 1.20 1.69 -6.67
CA THR A 123 2.64 1.85 -6.90
C THR A 123 3.16 0.95 -8.01
N MET A 124 2.52 -0.19 -8.24
CA MET A 124 2.96 -1.21 -9.19
C MET A 124 2.21 -1.17 -10.53
N LEU A 125 0.97 -0.67 -10.53
CA LEU A 125 0.10 -0.65 -11.70
C LEU A 125 0.74 -0.01 -12.96
N PRO A 126 1.58 1.03 -12.85
CA PRO A 126 2.30 1.58 -13.99
C PRO A 126 3.16 0.59 -14.76
N MET A 127 3.64 -0.48 -14.11
CA MET A 127 4.38 -1.56 -14.79
C MET A 127 3.57 -2.26 -15.90
N TRP A 128 2.23 -2.15 -15.86
CA TRP A 128 1.33 -2.76 -16.85
C TRP A 128 0.70 -1.74 -17.78
N ILE A 129 0.15 -0.65 -17.23
CA ILE A 129 -0.62 0.32 -18.02
C ILE A 129 0.24 1.40 -18.69
N MET A 130 1.44 1.66 -18.13
CA MET A 130 2.42 2.63 -18.65
C MET A 130 3.80 1.98 -18.78
N ARG A 131 3.85 0.76 -19.29
CA ARG A 131 5.02 -0.13 -19.25
C ARG A 131 6.28 0.50 -19.78
N ASP A 132 6.20 1.06 -20.99
CA ASP A 132 7.37 1.65 -21.65
C ASP A 132 7.91 2.86 -20.89
N THR A 133 7.03 3.76 -20.48
CA THR A 133 7.41 4.95 -19.70
C THR A 133 7.97 4.56 -18.33
N PHE A 134 7.36 3.56 -17.67
CA PHE A 134 7.80 3.10 -16.36
C PHE A 134 9.23 2.56 -16.40
N PHE A 135 9.52 1.67 -17.34
CA PHE A 135 10.85 1.07 -17.46
C PHE A 135 11.88 2.02 -18.02
N ALA A 136 11.50 2.96 -18.92
CA ALA A 136 12.39 4.02 -19.36
C ALA A 136 12.84 4.91 -18.20
N ASN A 137 11.91 5.38 -17.37
CA ASN A 137 12.23 6.16 -16.15
C ASN A 137 13.09 5.37 -15.17
N TYR A 138 12.83 4.07 -15.00
CA TYR A 138 13.65 3.21 -14.13
C TYR A 138 15.08 3.12 -14.64
N LYS A 139 15.28 3.01 -15.96
CA LYS A 139 16.61 2.99 -16.60
C LYS A 139 17.33 4.32 -16.44
N GLU A 140 16.65 5.46 -16.63
CA GLU A 140 17.20 6.80 -16.45
C GLU A 140 17.68 7.04 -14.99
N ASN A 141 17.02 6.42 -14.03
CA ASN A 141 17.39 6.47 -12.61
C ASN A 141 18.43 5.40 -12.20
N GLY A 142 19.13 4.81 -13.15
CA GLY A 142 20.25 3.89 -12.90
C GLY A 142 19.87 2.40 -12.86
N GLY A 143 18.65 2.05 -13.25
CA GLY A 143 18.22 0.66 -13.41
C GLY A 143 18.96 -0.06 -14.53
N THR A 144 19.33 -1.33 -14.31
CA THR A 144 20.03 -2.15 -15.30
C THR A 144 19.07 -2.83 -16.27
N ASP A 145 19.49 -3.01 -17.54
CA ASP A 145 18.69 -3.74 -18.53
C ASP A 145 18.43 -5.20 -18.07
N ALA A 146 19.37 -5.83 -17.39
CA ALA A 146 19.20 -7.18 -16.85
C ALA A 146 18.03 -7.25 -15.84
N TYR A 147 17.93 -6.29 -14.93
CA TYR A 147 16.82 -6.21 -13.98
C TYR A 147 15.50 -5.94 -14.70
N ILE A 148 15.48 -4.96 -15.61
CA ILE A 148 14.28 -4.59 -16.38
C ILE A 148 13.73 -5.80 -17.14
N ASN A 149 14.57 -6.52 -17.87
CA ASN A 149 14.18 -7.71 -18.63
C ASN A 149 13.63 -8.81 -17.71
N ALA A 150 14.29 -9.08 -16.58
CA ALA A 150 13.82 -10.07 -15.62
C ALA A 150 12.44 -9.69 -15.02
N VAL A 151 12.22 -8.42 -14.66
CA VAL A 151 10.93 -7.95 -14.16
C VAL A 151 9.86 -8.02 -15.25
N MET A 152 10.19 -7.66 -16.48
CA MET A 152 9.26 -7.74 -17.62
C MET A 152 8.80 -9.18 -17.91
N GLU A 153 9.68 -10.16 -17.78
CA GLU A 153 9.33 -11.59 -17.91
C GLU A 153 8.44 -12.07 -16.78
N LEU A 154 8.70 -11.61 -15.54
CA LEU A 154 7.93 -11.98 -14.34
C LEU A 154 6.58 -11.27 -14.23
N THR A 155 6.34 -10.21 -15.02
CA THR A 155 5.12 -9.39 -14.92
C THR A 155 4.31 -9.36 -16.23
N PRO A 156 3.91 -10.53 -16.80
CA PRO A 156 2.91 -10.56 -17.86
C PRO A 156 1.56 -10.05 -17.36
N ASN A 157 0.63 -9.73 -18.25
CA ASN A 157 -0.63 -9.06 -17.89
C ASN A 157 -1.48 -9.81 -16.86
N TYR A 158 -1.50 -11.15 -16.89
CA TYR A 158 -2.25 -11.93 -15.90
C TYR A 158 -1.68 -11.82 -14.48
N MET A 159 -0.42 -11.42 -14.34
CA MET A 159 0.23 -11.27 -13.05
C MET A 159 -0.37 -10.16 -12.20
N ILE A 160 -1.09 -9.19 -12.81
CA ILE A 160 -1.87 -8.19 -12.08
C ILE A 160 -2.83 -8.86 -11.09
N LEU A 161 -3.55 -9.92 -11.52
CA LEU A 161 -4.48 -10.65 -10.66
C LEU A 161 -3.76 -11.33 -9.48
N VAL A 162 -2.58 -11.91 -9.75
CA VAL A 162 -1.76 -12.55 -8.71
C VAL A 162 -1.32 -11.52 -7.68
N VAL A 163 -0.84 -10.37 -8.11
CA VAL A 163 -0.36 -9.28 -7.23
C VAL A 163 -1.52 -8.72 -6.38
N VAL A 164 -2.72 -8.56 -6.96
CA VAL A 164 -3.92 -8.15 -6.23
C VAL A 164 -4.30 -9.18 -5.15
N ILE A 165 -4.29 -10.47 -5.49
CA ILE A 165 -4.57 -11.55 -4.54
C ILE A 165 -3.52 -11.54 -3.42
N LEU A 166 -2.24 -11.40 -3.74
CA LEU A 166 -1.16 -11.35 -2.76
C LEU A 166 -1.27 -10.15 -1.83
N ALA A 167 -1.72 -8.98 -2.33
CA ALA A 167 -1.99 -7.82 -1.49
C ALA A 167 -3.11 -8.11 -0.47
N ILE A 168 -4.24 -8.68 -0.93
CA ILE A 168 -5.36 -9.05 -0.06
C ILE A 168 -4.93 -10.08 0.99
N VAL A 169 -4.21 -11.13 0.57
CA VAL A 169 -3.70 -12.17 1.47
C VAL A 169 -2.73 -11.58 2.50
N GLY A 170 -1.83 -10.70 2.07
CA GLY A 170 -0.89 -10.02 2.98
C GLY A 170 -1.58 -9.17 4.04
N GLY A 171 -2.73 -8.57 3.70
CA GLY A 171 -3.55 -7.84 4.68
C GLY A 171 -4.40 -8.76 5.56
N PHE A 172 -4.59 -10.03 5.18
CA PHE A 172 -5.35 -11.00 5.96
C PHE A 172 -4.48 -11.74 6.99
N LEU A 173 -3.19 -11.90 6.73
CA LEU A 173 -2.20 -12.56 7.59
C LEU A 173 -1.75 -11.66 8.73
#